data_19930a512b71dd8192db4c5445c42096
#
_entry.id   19930a512b71dd8192db4c5445c42096
#
_cell.length_a   1.000
_cell.length_b   1.000
_cell.length_c   1.000
_cell.angle_alpha   90.00
_cell.angle_beta   90.00
_cell.angle_gamma   90.00
#
_symmetry.space_group_name_H-M   'P 1'
#
loop_
_entity.id
_entity.type
_entity.pdbx_description
1 polymer ?
#
loop_
_entity_poly.entity_id
_entity_poly.type
_entity_poly.pdbx_seq_one_letter_code
_entity_poly.pdbx_strand_id
1 'polypeptide(L)'
;MYTLHFYANTHQDELREIYRDAIAHKLPVIVSEYGTCSADGNGGHNPEESQTWLDMLDENDTGYVMWNISNRDETSASFKPDCDKYTGGYDDSEIREPALWYRDVLCKLAQNS
;
A
#
# COMPACT_ATOMS: atom_id res chain seq x y z
N MET A 1 -6.63 19.48 -3.65
CA MET A 1 -6.00 18.27 -3.12
C MET A 1 -5.16 17.62 -4.21
N TYR A 2 -3.97 17.17 -3.87
CA TYR A 2 -3.04 16.53 -4.78
C TYR A 2 -3.01 15.04 -4.49
N THR A 3 -2.91 14.20 -5.52
CA THR A 3 -2.80 12.75 -5.37
C THR A 3 -1.36 12.31 -5.61
N LEU A 4 -0.91 11.34 -4.80
CA LEU A 4 0.35 10.67 -4.97
C LEU A 4 0.10 9.17 -5.15
N HIS A 5 0.82 8.54 -6.08
CA HIS A 5 0.87 7.09 -6.23
C HIS A 5 2.30 6.64 -6.02
N PHE A 6 2.51 5.55 -5.30
CA PHE A 6 3.83 4.93 -5.19
C PHE A 6 3.74 3.41 -5.19
N TYR A 7 4.81 2.78 -5.63
CA TYR A 7 5.06 1.35 -5.52
C TYR A 7 6.42 1.18 -4.87
N ALA A 8 6.44 0.65 -3.65
CA ALA A 8 7.58 0.73 -2.75
C ALA A 8 8.86 0.07 -3.30
N ASN A 9 8.71 -0.95 -4.15
CA ASN A 9 9.85 -1.60 -4.78
C ASN A 9 10.48 -0.77 -5.91
N THR A 10 9.77 0.25 -6.41
CA THR A 10 10.26 1.17 -7.46
C THR A 10 10.52 2.57 -6.93
N HIS A 11 9.60 3.09 -6.12
CA HIS A 11 9.61 4.48 -5.66
C HIS A 11 10.07 4.54 -4.20
N GLN A 12 11.26 5.08 -3.99
CA GLN A 12 11.90 5.12 -2.69
C GLN A 12 12.25 6.57 -2.30
N ASP A 13 13.48 6.84 -1.88
CA ASP A 13 13.85 8.16 -1.33
C ASP A 13 13.58 9.33 -2.28
N GLU A 14 13.79 9.17 -3.56
CA GLU A 14 13.59 10.26 -4.53
C GLU A 14 12.14 10.78 -4.51
N LEU A 15 11.15 9.87 -4.54
CA LEU A 15 9.76 10.27 -4.50
C LEU A 15 9.34 10.72 -3.09
N ARG A 16 9.91 10.12 -2.04
CA ARG A 16 9.67 10.57 -0.66
C ARG A 16 10.14 12.00 -0.44
N GLU A 17 11.24 12.43 -1.06
CA GLU A 17 11.69 13.82 -0.98
C GLU A 17 10.70 14.79 -1.64
N ILE A 18 10.12 14.41 -2.80
CA ILE A 18 9.08 15.20 -3.44
C ILE A 18 7.85 15.33 -2.53
N TYR A 19 7.45 14.25 -1.88
CA TYR A 19 6.36 14.28 -0.90
C TYR A 19 6.69 15.20 0.28
N ARG A 20 7.88 15.09 0.87
CA ARG A 20 8.30 15.94 1.99
C ARG A 20 8.28 17.43 1.60
N ASP A 21 8.72 17.75 0.39
CA ASP A 21 8.67 19.11 -0.14
C ASP A 21 7.22 19.62 -0.26
N ALA A 22 6.32 18.79 -0.77
CA ALA A 22 4.90 19.14 -0.84
C ALA A 22 4.30 19.41 0.54
N ILE A 23 4.60 18.58 1.53
CA ILE A 23 4.13 18.76 2.91
C ILE A 23 4.74 20.04 3.53
N ALA A 24 6.02 20.31 3.30
CA ALA A 24 6.67 21.53 3.78
C ALA A 24 6.00 22.80 3.23
N HIS A 25 5.46 22.73 2.02
CA HIS A 25 4.67 23.80 1.40
C HIS A 25 3.17 23.76 1.76
N LYS A 26 2.78 22.91 2.71
CA LYS A 26 1.40 22.76 3.20
C LYS A 26 0.40 22.39 2.09
N LEU A 27 0.84 21.62 1.12
CA LEU A 27 -0.05 21.10 0.08
C LEU A 27 -0.88 19.93 0.65
N PRO A 28 -2.20 19.93 0.43
CA PRO A 28 -3.04 18.80 0.86
C PRO A 28 -2.82 17.60 -0.07
N VAL A 29 -2.18 16.54 0.43
CA VAL A 29 -1.84 15.34 -0.32
C VAL A 29 -2.64 14.14 0.19
N ILE A 30 -3.07 13.28 -0.71
CA ILE A 30 -3.58 11.93 -0.42
C ILE A 30 -2.86 10.92 -1.31
N VAL A 31 -2.54 9.75 -0.76
CA VAL A 31 -2.07 8.62 -1.54
C VAL A 31 -3.29 7.80 -1.97
N SER A 32 -3.79 8.06 -3.16
CA SER A 32 -4.98 7.39 -3.68
C SER A 32 -4.69 5.99 -4.24
N GLU A 33 -3.42 5.65 -4.37
CA GLU A 33 -2.98 4.32 -4.82
C GLU A 33 -1.55 4.05 -4.34
N TYR A 34 -1.34 2.90 -3.70
CA TYR A 34 0.03 2.41 -3.46
C TYR A 34 0.09 0.89 -3.51
N GLY A 35 1.28 0.39 -3.84
CA GLY A 35 1.60 -1.03 -3.81
C GLY A 35 2.93 -1.29 -3.11
N THR A 36 3.09 -2.50 -2.60
CA THR A 36 4.33 -2.96 -1.96
C THR A 36 5.33 -3.58 -2.94
N CYS A 37 4.91 -3.72 -4.19
CA CYS A 37 5.67 -4.32 -5.30
C CYS A 37 6.26 -3.26 -6.23
N SER A 38 6.58 -3.66 -7.46
CA SER A 38 7.08 -2.74 -8.49
C SER A 38 5.94 -2.00 -9.21
N ALA A 39 6.27 -0.92 -9.89
CA ALA A 39 5.30 0.00 -10.50
C ALA A 39 4.45 -0.63 -11.62
N ASP A 40 4.86 -1.76 -12.17
CA ASP A 40 4.07 -2.53 -13.14
C ASP A 40 3.00 -3.42 -12.49
N GLY A 41 2.88 -3.39 -11.17
CA GLY A 41 1.96 -4.24 -10.40
C GLY A 41 2.53 -5.62 -10.07
N ASN A 42 3.75 -5.91 -10.48
CA ASN A 42 4.45 -7.18 -10.27
C ASN A 42 5.77 -6.98 -9.50
N GLY A 43 6.64 -7.96 -9.54
CA GLY A 43 7.88 -7.95 -8.77
C GLY A 43 7.69 -8.45 -7.34
N GLY A 44 8.71 -8.31 -6.52
CA GLY A 44 8.69 -8.79 -5.14
C GLY A 44 7.93 -7.87 -4.20
N HIS A 45 7.32 -8.47 -3.19
CA HIS A 45 6.79 -7.75 -2.04
C HIS A 45 7.95 -7.12 -1.24
N ASN A 46 7.87 -5.82 -0.97
CA ASN A 46 8.89 -5.08 -0.23
C ASN A 46 8.28 -4.43 1.02
N PRO A 47 8.14 -5.18 2.12
CA PRO A 47 7.51 -4.66 3.33
C PRO A 47 8.33 -3.57 4.02
N GLU A 48 9.66 -3.61 3.92
CA GLU A 48 10.54 -2.63 4.58
C GLU A 48 10.36 -1.23 3.99
N GLU A 49 10.46 -1.11 2.66
CA GLU A 49 10.24 0.17 1.98
C GLU A 49 8.79 0.63 2.09
N SER A 50 7.85 -0.31 2.08
CA SER A 50 6.43 0.00 2.29
C SER A 50 6.20 0.57 3.68
N GLN A 51 6.79 -0.01 4.72
CA GLN A 51 6.66 0.50 6.09
C GLN A 51 7.29 1.88 6.24
N THR A 52 8.45 2.12 5.60
CA THR A 52 9.10 3.44 5.58
C THR A 52 8.15 4.51 4.99
N TRP A 53 7.45 4.18 3.91
CA TRP A 53 6.43 5.05 3.34
C TRP A 53 5.27 5.31 4.31
N LEU A 54 4.69 4.24 4.87
CA LEU A 54 3.52 4.37 5.74
C LEU A 54 3.84 5.15 7.02
N ASP A 55 5.00 4.92 7.62
CA ASP A 55 5.44 5.67 8.81
C ASP A 55 5.51 7.18 8.52
N MET A 56 6.06 7.55 7.38
CA MET A 56 6.15 8.97 6.96
C MET A 56 4.76 9.57 6.69
N LEU A 57 3.86 8.81 6.07
CA LEU A 57 2.50 9.25 5.80
C LEU A 57 1.70 9.43 7.09
N ASP A 58 1.83 8.48 8.03
CA ASP A 58 1.18 8.53 9.34
C ASP A 58 1.66 9.72 10.17
N GLU A 59 2.96 10.01 10.16
CA GLU A 59 3.55 11.19 10.83
C GLU A 59 2.96 12.51 10.34
N ASN A 60 2.45 12.55 9.12
CA ASN A 60 1.91 13.75 8.50
C ASN A 60 0.38 13.70 8.31
N ASP A 61 -0.30 12.77 8.96
CA ASP A 61 -1.77 12.58 8.85
C ASP A 61 -2.25 12.46 7.39
N THR A 62 -1.45 11.86 6.51
CA THR A 62 -1.78 11.67 5.10
C THR A 62 -2.46 10.33 4.89
N GLY A 63 -3.69 10.35 4.40
CA GLY A 63 -4.45 9.15 4.07
C GLY A 63 -3.85 8.38 2.88
N TYR A 64 -3.99 7.06 2.90
CA TYR A 64 -3.48 6.19 1.84
C TYR A 64 -4.40 4.99 1.58
N VAL A 65 -4.44 4.56 0.32
CA VAL A 65 -5.29 3.46 -0.16
C VAL A 65 -4.43 2.46 -0.93
N MET A 66 -4.48 1.20 -0.51
CA MET A 66 -3.73 0.13 -1.17
C MET A 66 -4.37 -0.30 -2.50
N TRP A 67 -3.58 -0.50 -3.50
CA TRP A 67 -3.91 -1.12 -4.77
C TRP A 67 -3.47 -2.58 -4.76
N ASN A 68 -4.33 -3.66 -5.00
CA ASN A 68 -5.76 -3.53 -5.29
C ASN A 68 -6.52 -4.75 -4.72
N ILE A 69 -7.83 -4.67 -4.62
CA ILE A 69 -8.69 -5.79 -4.23
C ILE A 69 -9.17 -6.50 -5.50
N SER A 70 -8.44 -7.52 -5.89
CA SER A 70 -8.78 -8.40 -7.01
C SER A 70 -8.09 -9.75 -6.88
N ASN A 71 -8.42 -10.69 -7.75
CA ASN A 71 -7.74 -11.97 -7.91
C ASN A 71 -6.96 -12.07 -9.23
N ARG A 72 -6.54 -10.94 -9.78
CA ARG A 72 -5.69 -10.91 -10.98
C ARG A 72 -4.37 -11.63 -10.73
N ASP A 73 -3.78 -12.17 -11.77
CA ASP A 73 -2.46 -12.81 -11.65
C ASP A 73 -1.35 -11.77 -11.69
N GLU A 74 -1.27 -11.00 -10.61
CA GLU A 74 -0.23 -9.98 -10.39
C GLU A 74 0.04 -9.82 -8.89
N THR A 75 1.25 -9.39 -8.52
CA THR A 75 1.68 -9.26 -7.12
C THR A 75 0.82 -8.25 -6.33
N SER A 76 0.36 -7.19 -6.98
CA SER A 76 -0.46 -6.16 -6.35
C SER A 76 -1.89 -6.61 -6.02
N ALA A 77 -2.37 -7.71 -6.58
CA ALA A 77 -3.68 -8.25 -6.28
C ALA A 77 -3.74 -8.81 -4.85
N SER A 78 -4.83 -8.56 -4.14
CA SER A 78 -4.99 -9.05 -2.77
C SER A 78 -5.22 -10.55 -2.67
N PHE A 79 -5.85 -11.13 -3.67
CA PHE A 79 -6.20 -12.54 -3.68
C PHE A 79 -5.45 -13.32 -4.75
N LYS A 80 -5.28 -14.62 -4.51
CA LYS A 80 -4.69 -15.52 -5.50
C LYS A 80 -5.67 -15.77 -6.65
N PRO A 81 -5.19 -16.11 -7.86
CA PRO A 81 -6.05 -16.26 -9.04
C PRO A 81 -7.15 -17.30 -8.92
N ASP A 82 -6.93 -18.34 -8.10
CA ASP A 82 -7.89 -19.41 -7.87
C ASP A 82 -8.94 -19.09 -6.78
N CYS A 83 -8.85 -17.92 -6.15
CA CYS A 83 -9.86 -17.48 -5.20
C CYS A 83 -11.14 -17.09 -5.94
N ASP A 84 -12.24 -17.78 -5.64
CA ASP A 84 -13.55 -17.59 -6.25
C ASP A 84 -14.60 -17.02 -5.30
N LYS A 85 -14.18 -16.55 -4.13
CA LYS A 85 -15.08 -15.97 -3.12
C LYS A 85 -15.28 -14.48 -3.37
N TYR A 86 -16.52 -14.00 -3.19
CA TYR A 86 -16.88 -12.60 -3.46
C TYR A 86 -17.46 -11.87 -2.23
N THR A 87 -17.80 -12.60 -1.18
CA THR A 87 -18.55 -12.03 -0.05
C THR A 87 -17.88 -12.20 1.31
N GLY A 88 -16.63 -12.65 1.33
CA GLY A 88 -15.87 -12.85 2.58
C GLY A 88 -15.61 -14.31 2.88
N GLY A 89 -15.17 -14.59 4.10
CA GLY A 89 -14.78 -15.95 4.52
C GLY A 89 -13.51 -16.45 3.85
N TYR A 90 -12.59 -15.54 3.56
CA TYR A 90 -11.29 -15.87 2.95
C TYR A 90 -10.35 -16.52 3.97
N ASP A 91 -9.71 -17.60 3.55
CA ASP A 91 -8.59 -18.19 4.28
C ASP A 91 -7.28 -17.47 3.92
N ASP A 92 -6.33 -17.43 4.84
CA ASP A 92 -5.02 -16.81 4.59
C ASP A 92 -4.30 -17.43 3.38
N SER A 93 -4.57 -18.73 3.09
CA SER A 93 -4.04 -19.40 1.90
C SER A 93 -4.55 -18.82 0.57
N GLU A 94 -5.66 -18.11 0.57
CA GLU A 94 -6.27 -17.48 -0.59
C GLU A 94 -5.81 -16.04 -0.79
N ILE A 95 -5.13 -15.47 0.21
CA ILE A 95 -4.70 -14.06 0.25
C ILE A 95 -3.20 -14.00 -0.09
N ARG A 96 -2.82 -13.01 -0.89
CA ARG A 96 -1.41 -12.79 -1.22
C ARG A 96 -0.67 -12.12 -0.06
N GLU A 97 0.63 -12.35 0.01
CA GLU A 97 1.50 -11.81 1.06
C GLU A 97 1.38 -10.28 1.24
N PRO A 98 1.35 -9.44 0.20
CA PRO A 98 1.15 -8.00 0.38
C PRO A 98 -0.15 -7.64 1.10
N ALA A 99 -1.23 -8.34 0.82
CA ALA A 99 -2.52 -8.10 1.45
C ALA A 99 -2.55 -8.59 2.90
N LEU A 100 -1.91 -9.71 3.21
CA LEU A 100 -1.73 -10.17 4.60
C LEU A 100 -0.95 -9.14 5.42
N TRP A 101 0.14 -8.63 4.88
CA TRP A 101 0.93 -7.58 5.52
C TRP A 101 0.10 -6.31 5.76
N TYR A 102 -0.66 -5.86 4.76
CA TYR A 102 -1.50 -4.67 4.89
C TYR A 102 -2.63 -4.86 5.91
N ARG A 103 -3.23 -6.04 5.96
CA ARG A 103 -4.21 -6.38 7.00
C ARG A 103 -3.61 -6.20 8.40
N ASP A 104 -2.39 -6.67 8.59
CA ASP A 104 -1.69 -6.53 9.87
C ASP A 104 -1.40 -5.05 10.21
N VAL A 105 -1.04 -4.24 9.22
CA VAL A 105 -0.89 -2.78 9.38
C VAL A 105 -2.20 -2.15 9.87
N LEU A 106 -3.32 -2.46 9.19
CA LEU A 106 -4.64 -1.92 9.56
C LEU A 106 -5.06 -2.35 10.97
N CYS A 107 -4.81 -3.62 11.34
CA CYS A 107 -5.11 -4.12 12.67
C CYS A 107 -4.32 -3.37 13.75
N LYS A 108 -3.04 -3.11 13.52
CA LYS A 108 -2.20 -2.34 14.45
C LYS A 108 -2.68 -0.89 14.60
N LEU A 109 -3.03 -0.24 13.50
CA LEU A 109 -3.58 1.12 13.53
C LEU A 109 -4.89 1.17 14.31
N ALA A 110 -5.78 0.20 14.11
CA ALA A 110 -7.05 0.12 14.84
C ALA A 110 -6.87 -0.09 16.35
N GLN A 111 -5.82 -0.79 16.77
CA GLN A 111 -5.51 -1.00 18.19
C GLN A 111 -4.96 0.27 18.87
N ASN A 112 -4.36 1.17 18.11
CA ASN A 112 -3.72 2.39 18.60
C ASN A 112 -4.64 3.62 18.53
N SER A 113 -5.84 3.46 18.02
CA SER A 113 -6.81 4.56 17.88
C SER A 113 -7.79 4.64 19.04
#